data_4b7015aeb4d69fbb5bd2a14a56797d87
#
_entry.id   4b7015aeb4d69fbb5bd2a14a56797d87
#
_cell.length_a   1.000
_cell.length_b   1.000
_cell.length_c   1.000
_cell.angle_alpha   90.00
_cell.angle_beta   90.00
_cell.angle_gamma   90.00
#
_symmetry.space_group_name_H-M   'P 1'
#
loop_
_entity.id
_entity.type
_entity.pdbx_description
1 polymer ?
#
loop_
_entity_poly.entity_id
_entity_poly.type
_entity_poly.pdbx_seq_one_letter_code
_entity_poly.pdbx_strand_id
1 'polypeptide(L)'
;MEGKVAYVYMSYQEAKKLHISYEDIHPISGMLRDCEDIEMGFSMYEEAPNIWRCSFRSDGQWINVNEMMKSFGGGGHAAAAGLRRETDQPEVLLEQLLAQIESIQSLG
;
A
#
# COMPACT_ATOMS: atom_id res chain seq x y z
N MET A 1 13.74 14.02 -6.82
CA MET A 1 13.50 13.99 -5.39
C MET A 1 13.46 12.54 -4.89
N GLU A 2 14.02 12.30 -3.74
CA GLU A 2 14.13 10.96 -3.18
C GLU A 2 13.35 10.83 -1.88
N GLY A 3 12.03 10.93 -1.99
CA GLY A 3 11.15 10.70 -0.86
C GLY A 3 11.21 9.26 -0.41
N LYS A 4 10.94 9.04 0.85
CA LYS A 4 10.91 7.70 1.43
C LYS A 4 9.52 7.11 1.33
N VAL A 5 9.47 5.80 1.22
CA VAL A 5 8.23 5.02 1.23
C VAL A 5 8.22 4.19 2.52
N ALA A 6 7.12 4.26 3.24
CA ALA A 6 6.92 3.46 4.44
C ALA A 6 5.71 2.56 4.26
N TYR A 7 5.76 1.35 4.81
CA TYR A 7 4.61 0.47 4.69
C TYR A 7 4.49 -0.48 5.87
N VAL A 8 3.27 -1.01 6.03
CA VAL A 8 2.95 -2.07 6.98
C VAL A 8 2.44 -3.26 6.19
N TYR A 9 2.92 -4.43 6.54
CA TYR A 9 2.55 -5.70 5.92
C TYR A 9 2.09 -6.63 7.04
N MET A 10 0.85 -7.11 6.97
CA MET A 10 0.30 -7.94 8.03
C MET A 10 -0.57 -9.06 7.49
N SER A 11 -0.28 -10.30 7.91
CA SER A 11 -1.10 -11.45 7.54
C SER A 11 -2.35 -11.54 8.41
N TYR A 12 -3.33 -12.31 7.93
CA TYR A 12 -4.56 -12.60 8.67
C TYR A 12 -4.27 -13.22 10.03
N GLN A 13 -3.34 -14.18 10.08
CA GLN A 13 -2.98 -14.85 11.32
C GLN A 13 -2.32 -13.91 12.32
N GLU A 14 -1.43 -13.04 11.85
CA GLU A 14 -0.79 -12.04 12.70
C GLU A 14 -1.82 -11.07 13.28
N ALA A 15 -2.72 -10.57 12.43
CA ALA A 15 -3.76 -9.64 12.86
C ALA A 15 -4.69 -10.28 13.89
N LYS A 16 -5.06 -11.54 13.66
CA LYS A 16 -5.93 -12.29 14.57
C LYS A 16 -5.26 -12.49 15.93
N LYS A 17 -3.98 -12.83 15.91
CA LYS A 17 -3.17 -13.02 17.11
C LYS A 17 -3.06 -11.75 17.95
N LEU A 18 -2.97 -10.60 17.27
CA LEU A 18 -2.82 -9.30 17.91
C LEU A 18 -4.15 -8.58 18.15
N HIS A 19 -5.28 -9.20 17.78
CA HIS A 19 -6.61 -8.61 17.89
C HIS A 19 -6.73 -7.29 17.12
N ILE A 20 -6.13 -7.25 15.92
CA ILE A 20 -6.16 -6.09 15.04
C ILE A 20 -7.17 -6.35 13.90
N SER A 21 -8.05 -5.39 13.63
CA SER A 21 -9.03 -5.48 12.56
C SER A 21 -8.61 -4.64 11.36
N TYR A 22 -9.32 -4.77 10.24
CA TYR A 22 -9.09 -3.96 9.06
C TYR A 22 -9.27 -2.46 9.38
N GLU A 23 -10.23 -2.10 10.22
CA GLU A 23 -10.48 -0.71 10.61
C GLU A 23 -9.30 -0.11 11.37
N ASP A 24 -8.52 -0.95 12.06
CA ASP A 24 -7.30 -0.51 12.76
C ASP A 24 -6.17 -0.26 11.77
N ILE A 25 -6.08 -1.05 10.71
CA ILE A 25 -5.01 -0.98 9.71
C ILE A 25 -5.28 0.09 8.64
N HIS A 26 -6.53 0.23 8.24
CA HIS A 26 -6.91 1.10 7.13
C HIS A 26 -6.37 2.54 7.23
N PRO A 27 -6.40 3.22 8.37
CA PRO A 27 -5.88 4.60 8.45
C PRO A 27 -4.35 4.69 8.48
N ILE A 28 -3.64 3.58 8.62
CA ILE A 28 -2.18 3.61 8.80
C ILE A 28 -1.46 4.20 7.58
N SER A 29 -1.93 3.93 6.37
CA SER A 29 -1.29 4.47 5.16
C SER A 29 -1.25 6.00 5.18
N GLY A 30 -2.32 6.65 5.64
CA GLY A 30 -2.36 8.10 5.80
C GLY A 30 -1.46 8.59 6.91
N MET A 31 -1.43 7.87 8.03
CA MET A 31 -0.54 8.19 9.15
C MET A 31 0.93 8.09 8.75
N LEU A 32 1.28 7.08 7.97
CA LEU A 32 2.64 6.91 7.47
C LEU A 32 3.02 8.05 6.53
N ARG A 33 2.12 8.44 5.62
CA ARG A 33 2.36 9.54 4.70
C ARG A 33 2.62 10.85 5.46
N ASP A 34 1.95 11.05 6.59
CA ASP A 34 2.06 12.28 7.38
C ASP A 34 3.35 12.36 8.20
N CYS A 35 4.13 11.29 8.25
CA CYS A 35 5.43 11.32 8.91
C CYS A 35 6.41 12.14 8.09
N GLU A 36 7.32 12.83 8.80
CA GLU A 36 8.35 13.65 8.17
C GLU A 36 9.21 12.81 7.22
N ASP A 37 9.49 13.36 6.04
CA ASP A 37 10.30 12.73 4.99
C ASP A 37 9.64 11.51 4.32
N ILE A 38 8.39 11.19 4.65
CA ILE A 38 7.67 10.11 3.99
C ILE A 38 6.85 10.70 2.84
N GLU A 39 7.11 10.21 1.64
CA GLU A 39 6.44 10.65 0.42
C GLU A 39 5.21 9.82 0.12
N MET A 40 5.27 8.54 0.44
CA MET A 40 4.16 7.62 0.26
C MET A 40 4.09 6.66 1.44
N GLY A 41 2.88 6.41 1.93
CA GLY A 41 2.62 5.36 2.91
C GLY A 41 1.65 4.35 2.35
N PHE A 42 1.87 3.06 2.61
CA PHE A 42 0.86 2.07 2.25
C PHE A 42 0.77 0.95 3.28
N SER A 43 -0.39 0.30 3.27
CA SER A 43 -0.62 -0.90 4.07
C SER A 43 -0.98 -2.04 3.13
N MET A 44 -0.50 -3.22 3.44
CA MET A 44 -0.86 -4.47 2.76
C MET A 44 -1.32 -5.44 3.83
N TYR A 45 -2.61 -5.74 3.83
CA TYR A 45 -3.26 -6.44 4.92
C TYR A 45 -4.14 -7.58 4.40
N GLU A 46 -3.96 -8.77 4.97
CA GLU A 46 -4.77 -9.94 4.64
C GLU A 46 -6.04 -9.91 5.49
N GLU A 47 -7.15 -9.48 4.92
CA GLU A 47 -8.43 -9.32 5.64
C GLU A 47 -9.13 -10.65 5.91
N ALA A 48 -8.84 -11.66 5.08
CA ALA A 48 -9.31 -13.03 5.22
C ALA A 48 -8.27 -13.92 4.55
N PRO A 49 -8.25 -15.24 4.78
CA PRO A 49 -7.23 -16.09 4.17
C PRO A 49 -7.15 -15.89 2.65
N ASN A 50 -5.97 -15.50 2.19
CA ASN A 50 -5.63 -15.24 0.78
C ASN A 50 -6.34 -14.04 0.15
N ILE A 51 -7.03 -13.22 0.94
CA ILE A 51 -7.66 -11.99 0.44
C ILE A 51 -6.88 -10.79 1.01
N TRP A 52 -6.16 -10.10 0.14
CA TRP A 52 -5.28 -9.01 0.53
C TRP A 52 -5.83 -7.66 0.09
N ARG A 53 -5.74 -6.68 0.95
CA ARG A 53 -6.10 -5.30 0.66
C ARG A 53 -4.87 -4.43 0.83
N CYS A 54 -4.67 -3.56 -0.15
CA CYS A 54 -3.59 -2.59 -0.13
C CYS A 54 -4.20 -1.20 -0.18
N SER A 55 -3.73 -0.30 0.68
CA SER A 55 -4.17 1.10 0.70
C SER A 55 -2.95 1.98 0.60
N PHE A 56 -2.97 2.91 -0.36
CA PHE A 56 -1.84 3.78 -0.67
C PHE A 56 -2.22 5.23 -0.46
N ARG A 57 -1.32 6.00 0.13
CA ARG A 57 -1.46 7.45 0.33
C ARG A 57 -0.18 8.17 -0.08
N SER A 58 -0.34 9.23 -0.86
CA SER A 58 0.76 10.09 -1.28
C SER A 58 0.27 11.53 -1.35
N ASP A 59 1.10 12.45 -1.83
CA ASP A 59 0.67 13.82 -2.09
C ASP A 59 -0.03 13.95 -3.45
N GLY A 60 -0.04 12.88 -4.24
CA GLY A 60 -0.68 12.87 -5.54
C GLY A 60 0.11 13.57 -6.65
N GLN A 61 1.21 14.22 -6.32
CA GLN A 61 2.03 14.98 -7.27
C GLN A 61 3.22 14.18 -7.75
N TRP A 62 4.02 13.70 -6.81
CA TRP A 62 5.20 12.89 -7.13
C TRP A 62 4.79 11.49 -7.61
N ILE A 63 3.94 10.83 -6.82
CA ILE A 63 3.42 9.51 -7.17
C ILE A 63 1.91 9.60 -7.19
N ASN A 64 1.32 9.38 -8.37
CA ASN A 64 -0.13 9.28 -8.52
C ASN A 64 -0.54 7.84 -8.23
N VAL A 65 -1.04 7.59 -7.02
CA VAL A 65 -1.36 6.23 -6.61
C VAL A 65 -2.55 5.64 -7.37
N ASN A 66 -3.45 6.46 -7.87
CA ASN A 66 -4.55 5.99 -8.72
C ASN A 66 -4.01 5.37 -10.02
N GLU A 67 -3.11 6.07 -10.71
CA GLU A 67 -2.50 5.55 -11.93
C GLU A 67 -1.70 4.27 -11.65
N MET A 68 -0.98 4.25 -10.54
CA MET A 68 -0.23 3.08 -10.12
C MET A 68 -1.15 1.88 -9.88
N MET A 69 -2.26 2.10 -9.16
CA MET A 69 -3.19 1.02 -8.83
C MET A 69 -3.97 0.51 -10.03
N LYS A 70 -4.21 1.34 -11.03
CA LYS A 70 -4.89 0.91 -12.26
C LYS A 70 -4.15 -0.24 -12.95
N SER A 71 -2.83 -0.20 -12.94
CA SER A 71 -2.02 -1.27 -13.55
C SER A 71 -2.14 -2.59 -12.79
N PHE A 72 -2.62 -2.57 -11.55
CA PHE A 72 -2.84 -3.75 -10.72
C PHE A 72 -4.32 -4.12 -10.59
N GLY A 73 -5.21 -3.42 -11.30
CA GLY A 73 -6.63 -3.69 -11.24
C GLY A 73 -7.37 -2.96 -10.13
N GLY A 74 -6.73 -2.01 -9.49
CA GLY A 74 -7.35 -1.18 -8.46
C GLY A 74 -7.60 0.25 -8.92
N GLY A 75 -7.67 1.19 -7.99
CA GLY A 75 -7.85 2.59 -8.31
C GLY A 75 -8.30 3.40 -7.11
N GLY A 76 -8.65 4.65 -7.36
CA GLY A 76 -9.08 5.61 -6.35
C GLY A 76 -8.84 7.04 -6.80
N HIS A 77 -8.08 7.78 -6.01
CA HIS A 77 -7.71 9.16 -6.29
C HIS A 77 -6.19 9.30 -6.40
N ALA A 78 -5.72 10.42 -6.95
CA ALA A 78 -4.28 10.64 -7.15
C ALA A 78 -3.47 10.51 -5.84
N ALA A 79 -4.04 10.93 -4.72
CA ALA A 79 -3.38 10.90 -3.41
C ALA A 79 -3.82 9.73 -2.52
N ALA A 80 -4.84 8.97 -2.93
CA ALA A 80 -5.39 7.89 -2.11
C ALA A 80 -6.04 6.84 -3.01
N ALA A 81 -5.46 5.66 -3.07
CA ALA A 81 -5.97 4.58 -3.91
C ALA A 81 -5.68 3.24 -3.26
N GLY A 82 -6.37 2.22 -3.72
CA GLY A 82 -6.24 0.89 -3.15
C GLY A 82 -6.49 -0.23 -4.13
N LEU A 83 -6.28 -1.43 -3.64
CA LEU A 83 -6.34 -2.65 -4.41
C LEU A 83 -6.78 -3.79 -3.48
N ARG A 84 -7.60 -4.69 -4.01
CA ARG A 84 -7.97 -5.92 -3.32
C ARG A 84 -7.63 -7.09 -4.24
N ARG A 85 -6.88 -8.03 -3.71
CA ARG A 85 -6.38 -9.16 -4.52
C ARG A 85 -6.51 -10.47 -3.77
N GLU A 86 -7.03 -11.49 -4.44
CA GLU A 86 -6.95 -12.85 -3.95
C GLU A 86 -5.63 -13.46 -4.42
N THR A 87 -4.79 -13.90 -3.49
CA THR A 87 -3.51 -14.53 -3.82
C THR A 87 -3.00 -15.36 -2.66
N ASP A 88 -2.38 -16.48 -2.97
CA ASP A 88 -1.66 -17.30 -2.00
C ASP A 88 -0.15 -17.00 -2.00
N GLN A 89 0.27 -15.99 -2.79
CA GLN A 89 1.67 -15.56 -2.88
C GLN A 89 1.78 -14.06 -2.66
N PRO A 90 1.47 -13.58 -1.45
CA PRO A 90 1.48 -12.13 -1.18
C PRO A 90 2.85 -11.50 -1.36
N GLU A 91 3.93 -12.26 -1.15
CA GLU A 91 5.29 -11.75 -1.33
C GLU A 91 5.54 -11.32 -2.78
N VAL A 92 4.98 -12.05 -3.74
CA VAL A 92 5.10 -11.71 -5.17
C VAL A 92 4.40 -10.40 -5.45
N LEU A 93 3.19 -10.22 -4.90
CA LEU A 93 2.45 -8.97 -5.06
C LEU A 93 3.23 -7.80 -4.43
N LEU A 94 3.76 -7.99 -3.23
CA LEU A 94 4.55 -6.95 -2.56
C LEU A 94 5.78 -6.56 -3.39
N GLU A 95 6.50 -7.54 -3.93
CA GLU A 95 7.66 -7.29 -4.79
C GLU A 95 7.29 -6.49 -6.03
N GLN A 96 6.16 -6.82 -6.65
CA GLN A 96 5.67 -6.10 -7.82
C GLN A 96 5.32 -4.65 -7.48
N LEU A 97 4.68 -4.43 -6.34
CA LEU A 97 4.33 -3.09 -5.88
C LEU A 97 5.58 -2.26 -5.61
N LEU A 98 6.54 -2.83 -4.91
CA LEU A 98 7.80 -2.13 -4.60
C LEU A 98 8.60 -1.83 -5.87
N ALA A 99 8.62 -2.77 -6.82
CA ALA A 99 9.30 -2.56 -8.10
C ALA A 99 8.66 -1.42 -8.90
N GLN A 100 7.34 -1.32 -8.88
CA GLN A 100 6.62 -0.26 -9.56
C GLN A 100 6.94 1.11 -8.93
N ILE A 101 6.96 1.17 -7.60
CA ILE A 101 7.30 2.39 -6.86
C ILE A 101 8.71 2.84 -7.22
N GLU A 102 9.66 1.92 -7.19
CA GLU A 102 11.05 2.21 -7.55
C GLU A 102 11.18 2.73 -8.96
N SER A 103 10.44 2.13 -9.90
CA SER A 103 10.42 2.56 -11.29
C SER A 103 9.91 4.00 -11.43
N ILE A 104 8.84 4.35 -10.71
CA ILE A 104 8.28 5.71 -10.73
C ILE A 104 9.28 6.69 -10.13
N GLN A 105 9.91 6.35 -9.01
CA GLN A 105 10.88 7.22 -8.35
C GLN A 105 12.10 7.48 -9.22
N SER A 106 12.55 6.47 -9.99
CA SER A 106 13.72 6.62 -10.83
C SER A 106 13.47 7.50 -12.06
N LEU A 107 12.20 7.69 -12.44
CA LEU A 107 11.84 8.58 -13.56
C LEU A 107 11.81 10.05 -13.15
N GLY A 108 11.66 10.30 -11.88
CA GLY A 108 11.64 11.64 -11.33
C GLY A 108 13.01 12.09 -10.91
#